data_cbd043d1a0a8162373fd11045d873708
#
_entry.id   cbd043d1a0a8162373fd11045d873708
#
_cell.length_a   1.000
_cell.length_b   1.000
_cell.length_c   1.000
_cell.angle_alpha   90.00
_cell.angle_beta   90.00
_cell.angle_gamma   90.00
#
_symmetry.space_group_name_H-M   'P 1'
#
loop_
_entity.id
_entity.type
_entity.pdbx_description
1 polymer ?
#
loop_
_entity_poly.entity_id
_entity_poly.type
_entity_poly.pdbx_seq_one_letter_code
_entity_poly.pdbx_strand_id
1 'polypeptide(L)'
;VFAFFDDMLKAQKCFEKMKKKYSDVFITRTSETIDELAMSCVAVKDYPKATYSGFTKRLRPKTARIVYPKYMAFYFRSELFRKAVTNNAFMTLRASFNEDIFTFLDVYLPIYEEQVRIGDMLYAVECKIQKNKEINDYLAYQSPIMV
;
A
#
# COMPACT_ATOMS: atom_id res chain seq x y z
N VAL A 1 5.60 -2.91 18.23
CA VAL A 1 6.75 -3.58 18.83
C VAL A 1 7.87 -2.56 18.92
N PHE A 2 8.13 -2.04 20.12
CA PHE A 2 9.31 -1.22 20.37
C PHE A 2 10.50 -2.17 20.39
N ALA A 3 11.40 -2.04 19.39
CA ALA A 3 12.69 -2.68 19.48
C ALA A 3 13.47 -1.93 20.57
N PHE A 4 13.82 -2.61 21.65
CA PHE A 4 14.77 -2.10 22.62
C PHE A 4 16.14 -2.06 21.95
N PHE A 5 16.69 -0.88 21.79
CA PHE A 5 18.06 -0.68 21.32
C PHE A 5 18.90 -0.23 22.49
N ASP A 6 19.96 -0.94 22.77
CA ASP A 6 20.97 -0.57 23.78
C ASP A 6 21.78 0.66 23.36
N ASP A 7 21.65 1.06 22.09
CA ASP A 7 22.41 2.15 21.48
C ASP A 7 21.43 3.09 20.72
N MET A 8 21.34 4.33 21.17
CA MET A 8 20.51 5.36 20.55
C MET A 8 20.83 5.57 19.06
N LEU A 9 22.10 5.40 18.66
CA LEU A 9 22.51 5.57 17.26
C LEU A 9 21.93 4.46 16.39
N LYS A 10 21.89 3.22 16.88
CA LYS A 10 21.23 2.10 16.18
C LYS A 10 19.73 2.31 16.09
N ALA A 11 19.11 2.79 17.16
CA ALA A 11 17.68 3.13 17.18
C ALA A 11 17.36 4.21 16.15
N GLN A 12 18.16 5.26 16.06
CA GLN A 12 17.97 6.33 15.10
C GLN A 12 18.13 5.86 13.65
N LYS A 13 19.16 5.05 13.36
CA LYS A 13 19.35 4.44 12.02
C LYS A 13 18.19 3.50 11.64
N CYS A 14 17.66 2.75 12.59
CA CYS A 14 16.51 1.89 12.36
C CYS A 14 15.25 2.73 12.08
N PHE A 15 15.04 3.81 12.85
CA PHE A 15 13.92 4.72 12.66
C PHE A 15 13.97 5.40 11.28
N GLU A 16 15.15 5.86 10.83
CA GLU A 16 15.33 6.43 9.48
C GLU A 16 14.99 5.43 8.37
N LYS A 17 15.33 4.14 8.55
CA LYS A 17 14.95 3.08 7.61
C LYS A 17 13.45 2.83 7.55
N MET A 18 12.72 3.12 8.62
CA MET A 18 11.27 2.91 8.69
C MET A 18 10.46 4.09 8.13
N LYS A 19 11.08 5.24 7.87
CA LYS A 19 10.38 6.38 7.26
C LYS A 19 9.78 5.98 5.93
N LYS A 20 8.53 6.39 5.72
CA LYS A 20 7.83 6.18 4.45
C LYS A 20 8.34 7.16 3.42
N LYS A 21 8.77 6.64 2.28
CA LYS A 21 9.23 7.44 1.13
C LYS A 21 8.28 7.30 -0.03
N TYR A 22 8.33 8.28 -0.92
CA TYR A 22 7.67 8.21 -2.22
C TYR A 22 7.99 6.87 -2.92
N SER A 23 7.02 6.26 -3.54
CA SER A 23 7.07 4.93 -4.16
C SER A 23 7.12 3.73 -3.20
N ASP A 24 7.17 3.90 -1.89
CA ASP A 24 7.03 2.76 -0.99
C ASP A 24 5.63 2.14 -1.15
N VAL A 25 5.61 0.84 -1.28
CA VAL A 25 4.38 0.04 -1.26
C VAL A 25 4.34 -0.71 0.06
N PHE A 26 3.22 -0.63 0.75
CA PHE A 26 2.96 -1.37 1.97
C PHE A 26 1.88 -2.40 1.70
N ILE A 27 2.12 -3.63 2.12
CA ILE A 27 1.16 -4.72 1.99
C ILE A 27 0.95 -5.40 3.33
N THR A 28 -0.27 -5.85 3.58
CA THR A 28 -0.61 -6.62 4.78
C THR A 28 0.10 -7.96 4.72
N ARG A 29 0.93 -8.24 5.72
CA ARG A 29 1.72 -9.47 5.83
C ARG A 29 0.92 -10.63 6.41
N THR A 30 0.09 -10.34 7.40
CA THR A 30 -0.72 -11.35 8.09
C THR A 30 -2.13 -10.82 8.26
N SER A 31 -3.12 -11.66 8.03
CA SER A 31 -4.53 -11.35 8.22
C SER A 31 -5.28 -12.55 8.79
N GLU A 32 -6.45 -12.30 9.35
CA GLU A 32 -7.36 -13.34 9.81
C GLU A 32 -8.09 -13.99 8.64
N THR A 33 -8.21 -13.28 7.54
CA THR A 33 -8.85 -13.76 6.30
C THR A 33 -7.90 -13.67 5.11
N ILE A 34 -8.10 -14.54 4.12
CA ILE A 34 -7.33 -14.48 2.86
C ILE A 34 -7.65 -13.22 2.08
N ASP A 35 -8.88 -12.72 2.15
CA ASP A 35 -9.33 -11.56 1.40
C ASP A 35 -8.64 -10.26 1.85
N GLU A 36 -8.21 -10.19 3.10
CA GLU A 36 -7.46 -9.03 3.62
C GLU A 36 -5.94 -9.18 3.45
N LEU A 37 -5.46 -10.38 3.12
CA LEU A 37 -4.04 -10.62 2.89
C LEU A 37 -3.55 -9.82 1.68
N ALA A 38 -2.35 -9.26 1.79
CA ALA A 38 -1.73 -8.41 0.77
C ALA A 38 -2.58 -7.18 0.33
N MET A 39 -3.51 -6.74 1.18
CA MET A 39 -4.11 -5.42 1.01
C MET A 39 -3.01 -4.37 0.98
N SER A 40 -3.06 -3.47 0.01
CA SER A 40 -1.95 -2.58 -0.31
C SER A 40 -2.27 -1.11 -0.18
N CYS A 41 -1.27 -0.32 0.18
CA CYS A 41 -1.28 1.11 -0.01
C CYS A 41 0.09 1.59 -0.53
N VAL A 42 0.10 2.69 -1.26
CA VAL A 42 1.31 3.23 -1.87
C VAL A 42 1.54 4.66 -1.39
N ALA A 43 2.79 4.96 -1.04
CA ALA A 43 3.18 6.30 -0.65
C ALA A 43 3.34 7.16 -1.92
N VAL A 44 2.39 8.06 -2.16
CA VAL A 44 2.39 8.99 -3.30
C VAL A 44 3.19 10.26 -3.03
N LYS A 45 3.75 10.39 -1.84
CA LYS A 45 4.69 11.46 -1.41
C LYS A 45 5.55 10.95 -0.26
N ASP A 46 6.54 11.73 0.15
CA ASP A 46 7.34 11.45 1.34
C ASP A 46 6.54 11.73 2.63
N TYR A 47 6.68 10.83 3.61
CA TYR A 47 6.07 10.95 4.93
C TYR A 47 7.15 10.80 6.01
N PRO A 48 7.97 11.83 6.26
CA PRO A 48 9.16 11.72 7.10
C PRO A 48 8.86 11.41 8.58
N LYS A 49 7.65 11.71 9.04
CA LYS A 49 7.23 11.44 10.43
C LYS A 49 6.39 10.16 10.58
N ALA A 50 6.13 9.43 9.48
CA ALA A 50 5.30 8.23 9.51
C ALA A 50 6.13 6.96 9.51
N THR A 51 5.72 5.99 10.31
CA THR A 51 6.26 4.63 10.36
C THR A 51 5.19 3.63 9.92
N TYR A 52 5.50 2.35 9.92
CA TYR A 52 4.56 1.29 9.59
C TYR A 52 4.64 0.15 10.60
N SER A 53 3.55 -0.59 10.71
CA SER A 53 3.41 -1.71 11.63
C SER A 53 4.24 -2.92 11.21
N GLY A 54 4.65 -3.76 12.16
CA GLY A 54 5.27 -5.06 11.91
C GLY A 54 4.35 -6.07 11.18
N PHE A 55 3.03 -5.81 11.16
CA PHE A 55 2.07 -6.60 10.38
C PHE A 55 2.00 -6.23 8.90
N THR A 56 2.75 -5.21 8.49
CA THR A 56 2.88 -4.79 7.10
C THR A 56 4.29 -5.04 6.59
N LYS A 57 4.41 -5.33 5.31
CA LYS A 57 5.68 -5.45 4.61
C LYS A 57 5.84 -4.26 3.67
N ARG A 58 7.02 -3.66 3.68
CA ARG A 58 7.36 -2.57 2.77
C ARG A 58 8.13 -3.09 1.58
N LEU A 59 7.66 -2.77 0.39
CA LEU A 59 8.36 -2.95 -0.87
C LEU A 59 8.85 -1.57 -1.34
N ARG A 60 10.13 -1.46 -1.64
CA ARG A 60 10.74 -0.23 -2.14
C ARG A 60 11.46 -0.53 -3.45
N PRO A 61 11.16 0.20 -4.54
CA PRO A 61 11.89 0.04 -5.80
C PRO A 61 13.39 0.31 -5.59
N LYS A 62 14.22 -0.56 -6.14
CA LYS A 62 15.69 -0.40 -6.07
C LYS A 62 16.19 0.67 -7.03
N THR A 63 15.51 0.84 -8.15
CA THR A 63 15.89 1.73 -9.24
C THR A 63 14.75 2.71 -9.54
N ALA A 64 15.11 3.96 -9.82
CA ALA A 64 14.14 4.97 -10.24
C ALA A 64 13.55 4.65 -11.63
N ARG A 65 12.30 5.09 -11.86
CA ARG A 65 11.60 4.98 -13.14
C ARG A 65 11.33 3.54 -13.64
N ILE A 66 11.45 2.53 -12.79
CA ILE A 66 10.97 1.18 -13.12
C ILE A 66 9.47 1.07 -12.83
N VAL A 67 9.03 1.61 -11.70
CA VAL A 67 7.64 1.58 -11.28
C VAL A 67 7.12 3.00 -11.04
N TYR A 68 5.89 3.25 -11.50
CA TYR A 68 5.17 4.48 -11.21
C TYR A 68 4.23 4.26 -10.02
N PRO A 69 4.36 5.02 -8.92
CA PRO A 69 3.64 4.74 -7.67
C PRO A 69 2.13 4.72 -7.81
N LYS A 70 1.56 5.66 -8.57
CA LYS A 70 0.11 5.70 -8.77
C LYS A 70 -0.38 4.47 -9.56
N TYR A 71 0.37 4.01 -10.59
CA TYR A 71 0.07 2.76 -11.29
C TYR A 71 0.07 1.58 -10.32
N MET A 72 1.12 1.45 -9.51
CA MET A 72 1.23 0.36 -8.53
C MET A 72 0.11 0.37 -7.49
N ALA A 73 -0.39 1.55 -7.10
CA ALA A 73 -1.51 1.66 -6.18
C ALA A 73 -2.78 0.98 -6.70
N PHE A 74 -3.03 1.06 -8.00
CA PHE A 74 -4.17 0.38 -8.63
C PHE A 74 -3.85 -1.05 -9.02
N TYR A 75 -2.64 -1.32 -9.51
CA TYR A 75 -2.21 -2.67 -9.87
C TYR A 75 -2.35 -3.66 -8.71
N PHE A 76 -1.85 -3.32 -7.52
CA PHE A 76 -1.95 -4.18 -6.34
C PHE A 76 -3.37 -4.36 -5.80
N ARG A 77 -4.31 -3.54 -6.24
CA ARG A 77 -5.74 -3.70 -5.94
C ARG A 77 -6.51 -4.40 -7.05
N SER A 78 -5.88 -4.63 -8.19
CA SER A 78 -6.52 -5.27 -9.34
C SER A 78 -6.91 -6.72 -9.04
N GLU A 79 -7.96 -7.18 -9.72
CA GLU A 79 -8.41 -8.56 -9.62
C GLU A 79 -7.31 -9.56 -10.01
N LEU A 80 -6.49 -9.21 -11.01
CA LEU A 80 -5.36 -10.01 -11.45
C LEU A 80 -4.38 -10.28 -10.31
N PHE A 81 -3.92 -9.23 -9.64
CA PHE A 81 -2.99 -9.36 -8.51
C PHE A 81 -3.65 -10.06 -7.33
N ARG A 82 -4.91 -9.72 -7.02
CA ARG A 82 -5.65 -10.35 -5.92
C ARG A 82 -5.80 -11.85 -6.12
N LYS A 83 -6.17 -12.30 -7.32
CA LYS A 83 -6.24 -13.73 -7.67
C LYS A 83 -4.88 -14.42 -7.54
N ALA A 84 -3.80 -13.80 -8.01
CA ALA A 84 -2.46 -14.35 -7.89
C ALA A 84 -2.06 -14.55 -6.41
N VAL A 85 -2.36 -13.58 -5.55
CA VAL A 85 -2.13 -13.69 -4.10
C VAL A 85 -2.96 -14.81 -3.49
N THR A 86 -4.26 -14.84 -3.76
CA THR A 86 -5.18 -15.82 -3.17
C THR A 86 -4.80 -17.25 -3.55
N ASN A 87 -4.41 -17.47 -4.80
CA ASN A 87 -4.02 -18.79 -5.30
C ASN A 87 -2.70 -19.31 -4.69
N ASN A 88 -1.83 -18.41 -4.22
CA ASN A 88 -0.53 -18.75 -3.63
C ASN A 88 -0.49 -18.57 -2.10
N ALA A 89 -1.59 -18.14 -1.48
CA ALA A 89 -1.64 -17.93 -0.03
C ALA A 89 -1.85 -19.26 0.70
N PHE A 90 -1.04 -19.51 1.72
CA PHE A 90 -1.24 -20.63 2.64
C PHE A 90 -2.01 -20.14 3.86
N MET A 91 -3.10 -20.83 4.18
CA MET A 91 -3.90 -20.58 5.36
C MET A 91 -3.64 -21.69 6.38
N THR A 92 -3.09 -21.31 7.54
CA THR A 92 -3.08 -22.13 8.75
C THR A 92 -4.08 -21.52 9.75
N LEU A 93 -3.64 -21.15 10.94
CA LEU A 93 -4.45 -20.35 11.89
C LEU A 93 -4.63 -18.89 11.45
N ARG A 94 -3.72 -18.38 10.62
CA ARG A 94 -3.76 -17.04 10.00
C ARG A 94 -3.22 -17.12 8.59
N ALA A 95 -3.81 -16.36 7.69
CA ALA A 95 -3.25 -16.14 6.38
C ALA A 95 -1.92 -15.36 6.49
N SER A 96 -0.86 -15.90 5.90
CA SER A 96 0.47 -15.30 5.97
C SER A 96 1.05 -15.08 4.57
N PHE A 97 1.58 -13.88 4.34
CA PHE A 97 2.29 -13.49 3.15
C PHE A 97 3.80 -13.49 3.43
N ASN A 98 4.43 -14.64 3.21
CA ASN A 98 5.86 -14.83 3.44
C ASN A 98 6.72 -14.44 2.23
N GLU A 99 8.05 -14.53 2.34
CA GLU A 99 8.96 -14.17 1.27
C GLU A 99 8.89 -15.13 0.08
N ASP A 100 8.58 -16.38 0.32
CA ASP A 100 8.50 -17.39 -0.74
C ASP A 100 7.37 -17.07 -1.72
N ILE A 101 6.23 -16.54 -1.22
CA ILE A 101 5.11 -16.14 -2.09
C ILE A 101 5.54 -15.07 -3.09
N PHE A 102 6.44 -14.15 -2.71
CA PHE A 102 6.93 -13.13 -3.64
C PHE A 102 7.72 -13.71 -4.81
N THR A 103 8.34 -14.86 -4.66
CA THR A 103 9.10 -15.50 -5.74
C THR A 103 8.19 -16.08 -6.83
N PHE A 104 6.92 -16.32 -6.50
CA PHE A 104 5.91 -16.85 -7.41
C PHE A 104 4.96 -15.79 -7.97
N LEU A 105 5.11 -14.52 -7.55
CA LEU A 105 4.27 -13.44 -8.02
C LEU A 105 4.93 -12.67 -9.14
N ASP A 106 4.46 -12.90 -10.34
CA ASP A 106 4.81 -12.07 -11.48
C ASP A 106 4.07 -10.74 -11.44
N VAL A 107 4.81 -9.64 -11.62
CA VAL A 107 4.26 -8.29 -11.67
C VAL A 107 4.31 -7.81 -13.12
N TYR A 108 3.16 -7.56 -13.70
CA TYR A 108 3.05 -6.99 -15.05
C TYR A 108 3.36 -5.49 -15.02
N LEU A 109 4.47 -5.12 -15.65
CA LEU A 109 4.90 -3.72 -15.76
C LEU A 109 4.94 -3.32 -17.23
N PRO A 110 3.98 -2.52 -17.71
CA PRO A 110 4.12 -1.83 -18.99
C PRO A 110 5.33 -0.90 -18.98
N ILE A 111 5.69 -0.34 -20.13
CA ILE A 111 6.71 0.71 -20.20
C ILE A 111 6.32 1.88 -19.28
N TYR A 112 7.30 2.58 -18.74
CA TYR A 112 7.09 3.58 -17.70
C TYR A 112 6.07 4.68 -18.09
N GLU A 113 6.12 5.13 -19.32
CA GLU A 113 5.22 6.13 -19.90
C GLU A 113 3.76 5.68 -19.87
N GLU A 114 3.53 4.41 -20.15
CA GLU A 114 2.19 3.81 -20.08
C GLU A 114 1.70 3.66 -18.63
N GLN A 115 2.59 3.30 -17.71
CA GLN A 115 2.28 3.30 -16.28
C GLN A 115 1.86 4.70 -15.81
N VAL A 116 2.53 5.75 -16.26
CA VAL A 116 2.19 7.14 -15.94
C VAL A 116 0.80 7.47 -16.46
N ARG A 117 0.53 7.17 -17.73
CA ARG A 117 -0.76 7.46 -18.37
C ARG A 117 -1.92 6.78 -17.63
N ILE A 118 -1.79 5.49 -17.37
CA ILE A 118 -2.82 4.71 -16.66
C ILE A 118 -2.97 5.19 -15.22
N GLY A 119 -1.85 5.34 -14.51
CA GLY A 119 -1.84 5.71 -13.10
C GLY A 119 -2.43 7.09 -12.85
N ASP A 120 -2.10 8.07 -13.69
CA ASP A 120 -2.63 9.44 -13.53
C ASP A 120 -4.12 9.50 -13.85
N MET A 121 -4.58 8.78 -14.87
CA MET A 121 -6.00 8.71 -15.22
C MET A 121 -6.82 8.12 -14.06
N LEU A 122 -6.41 6.97 -13.53
CA LEU A 122 -7.09 6.31 -12.41
C LEU A 122 -7.02 7.15 -11.13
N TYR A 123 -5.89 7.80 -10.88
CA TYR A 123 -5.71 8.67 -9.72
C TYR A 123 -6.60 9.91 -9.77
N ALA A 124 -6.82 10.48 -10.95
CA ALA A 124 -7.74 11.60 -11.12
C ALA A 124 -9.20 11.21 -10.78
N VAL A 125 -9.61 9.99 -11.18
CA VAL A 125 -10.92 9.43 -10.80
C VAL A 125 -11.03 9.23 -9.28
N GLU A 126 -10.01 8.65 -8.66
CA GLU A 126 -9.97 8.45 -7.20
C GLU A 126 -10.06 9.78 -6.44
N CYS A 127 -9.32 10.81 -6.89
CA CYS A 127 -9.40 12.15 -6.30
C CYS A 127 -10.82 12.74 -6.42
N LYS A 128 -11.51 12.51 -7.54
CA LYS A 128 -12.88 12.96 -7.72
C LYS A 128 -13.86 12.24 -6.79
N ILE A 129 -13.70 10.93 -6.63
CA ILE A 129 -14.48 10.13 -5.69
C ILE A 129 -14.30 10.65 -4.26
N GLN A 130 -13.06 10.91 -3.83
CA GLN A 130 -12.78 11.43 -2.50
C GLN A 130 -13.41 12.80 -2.27
N LYS A 131 -13.29 13.71 -3.24
CA LYS A 131 -13.94 15.04 -3.15
C LYS A 131 -15.46 14.93 -3.07
N ASN A 132 -16.07 14.05 -3.84
CA ASN A 132 -17.51 13.83 -3.77
C ASN A 132 -17.93 13.30 -2.40
N LYS A 133 -17.15 12.41 -1.79
CA LYS A 133 -17.41 11.94 -0.40
C LYS A 133 -17.33 13.10 0.59
N GLU A 134 -16.27 13.90 0.52
CA GLU A 134 -16.13 15.08 1.39
C GLU A 134 -17.32 16.05 1.26
N ILE A 135 -17.78 16.28 0.04
CA ILE A 135 -18.97 17.12 -0.21
C ILE A 135 -20.23 16.48 0.40
N ASN A 136 -20.43 15.19 0.20
CA ASN A 136 -21.59 14.49 0.75
C ASN A 136 -21.59 14.50 2.28
N ASP A 137 -20.44 14.26 2.90
CA ASP A 137 -20.28 14.32 4.36
C ASP A 137 -20.57 15.72 4.90
N TYR A 138 -20.10 16.76 4.20
CA TYR A 138 -20.39 18.15 4.54
C TYR A 138 -21.88 18.48 4.41
N LEU A 139 -22.54 18.06 3.33
CA LEU A 139 -23.97 18.25 3.12
C LEU A 139 -24.82 17.50 4.17
N ALA A 140 -24.42 16.28 4.52
CA ALA A 140 -25.07 15.50 5.56
C ALA A 140 -24.97 16.19 6.93
N TYR A 141 -23.81 16.80 7.24
CA TYR A 141 -23.64 17.57 8.48
C TYR A 141 -24.46 18.85 8.51
N GLN A 142 -24.70 19.50 7.36
CA GLN A 142 -25.48 20.72 7.26
C GLN A 142 -26.98 20.48 7.18
N SER A 143 -27.44 19.28 6.87
CA SER A 143 -28.84 18.95 6.81
C SER A 143 -29.41 18.91 8.24
N PRO A 144 -30.26 19.88 8.65
CA PRO A 144 -30.93 19.79 9.95
C PRO A 144 -31.79 18.54 9.94
N ILE A 145 -31.59 17.69 10.95
CA ILE A 145 -32.53 16.59 11.21
C ILE A 145 -33.87 17.25 11.46
N MET A 146 -34.75 17.26 10.46
CA MET A 146 -36.14 17.56 10.70
C MET A 146 -36.72 16.38 11.48
N VAL A 147 -36.85 16.58 12.79
CA VAL A 147 -37.57 15.72 13.71
C VAL A 147 -39.05 16.01 13.54
#